data_f5a073a2b17051f1f99301bfd4254b97
#
_entry.id   f5a073a2b17051f1f99301bfd4254b97
#
_cell.length_a   1.000
_cell.length_b   1.000
_cell.length_c   1.000
_cell.angle_alpha   90.00
_cell.angle_beta   90.00
_cell.angle_gamma   90.00
#
_symmetry.space_group_name_H-M   'P 1'
#
loop_
_entity.id
_entity.type
_entity.pdbx_description
1 polymer ?
#
loop_
_entity_poly.entity_id
_entity_poly.type
_entity_poly.pdbx_seq_one_letter_code
_entity_poly.pdbx_strand_id
1 'polypeptide(L)'
;MARVKGAMMTRKHRSKVLGLAKGYWGNKSRHYKMANEQLMKSGRYAYVGRKQKKRDFRKLWITRISAGCKANGMNYSTFMHGLKMAGIDMNRKMLSETAIHDPAAFTALCDMAKKANA
;
A
#
# COMPACT_ATOMS: atom_id res chain seq x y z
N MET A 1 -42.50 -21.73 31.53
CA MET A 1 -41.67 -20.85 30.64
C MET A 1 -41.13 -21.66 29.46
N ALA A 2 -41.29 -21.15 28.26
CA ALA A 2 -40.70 -21.78 27.07
C ALA A 2 -39.18 -21.64 27.11
N ARG A 3 -38.41 -22.73 26.93
CA ARG A 3 -36.94 -22.71 26.88
C ARG A 3 -36.50 -22.18 25.53
N VAL A 4 -35.72 -21.10 25.50
CA VAL A 4 -35.12 -20.56 24.27
C VAL A 4 -34.04 -21.51 23.75
N LYS A 5 -34.19 -22.01 22.54
CA LYS A 5 -33.21 -22.88 21.86
C LYS A 5 -32.41 -22.04 20.87
N GLY A 6 -31.09 -21.91 21.13
CA GLY A 6 -30.19 -21.10 20.26
C GLY A 6 -29.74 -21.74 18.96
N ALA A 7 -30.27 -22.91 18.59
CA ALA A 7 -29.80 -23.71 17.45
C ALA A 7 -29.82 -22.97 16.11
N MET A 8 -30.87 -22.21 15.81
CA MET A 8 -30.99 -21.46 14.57
C MET A 8 -29.98 -20.31 14.48
N MET A 9 -29.80 -19.57 15.59
CA MET A 9 -28.83 -18.48 15.66
C MET A 9 -27.40 -18.99 15.55
N THR A 10 -27.08 -20.07 16.23
CA THR A 10 -25.78 -20.74 16.14
C THR A 10 -25.49 -21.21 14.72
N ARG A 11 -26.45 -21.80 14.06
CA ARG A 11 -26.32 -22.29 12.66
C ARG A 11 -26.07 -21.13 11.69
N LYS A 12 -26.86 -20.06 11.80
CA LYS A 12 -26.67 -18.83 10.98
C LYS A 12 -25.28 -18.22 11.20
N HIS A 13 -24.84 -18.09 12.45
CA HIS A 13 -23.53 -17.54 12.78
C HIS A 13 -22.39 -18.40 12.20
N ARG A 14 -22.44 -19.72 12.37
CA ARG A 14 -21.43 -20.63 11.81
C ARG A 14 -21.41 -20.61 10.30
N SER A 15 -22.55 -20.59 9.64
CA SER A 15 -22.66 -20.48 8.18
C SER A 15 -22.02 -19.18 7.67
N LYS A 16 -22.27 -18.05 8.33
CA LYS A 16 -21.65 -16.77 8.00
C LYS A 16 -20.11 -16.84 8.11
N VAL A 17 -19.58 -17.37 9.22
CA VAL A 17 -18.15 -17.50 9.44
C VAL A 17 -17.48 -18.41 8.39
N LEU A 18 -18.07 -19.58 8.13
CA LEU A 18 -17.56 -20.50 7.11
C LEU A 18 -17.67 -19.92 5.70
N GLY A 19 -18.71 -19.13 5.42
CA GLY A 19 -18.86 -18.41 4.16
C GLY A 19 -17.71 -17.43 3.90
N LEU A 20 -17.30 -16.68 4.92
CA LEU A 20 -16.16 -15.76 4.86
C LEU A 20 -14.80 -16.48 4.76
N ALA A 21 -14.72 -17.70 5.27
CA ALA A 21 -13.50 -18.52 5.25
C ALA A 21 -13.35 -19.38 3.99
N LYS A 22 -14.24 -19.25 3.01
CA LYS A 22 -14.15 -20.00 1.75
C LYS A 22 -12.79 -19.75 1.07
N GLY A 23 -12.15 -20.83 0.59
CA GLY A 23 -10.84 -20.77 -0.06
C GLY A 23 -9.66 -20.82 0.90
N TYR A 24 -9.87 -20.87 2.21
CA TYR A 24 -8.78 -21.02 3.16
C TYR A 24 -8.25 -22.46 3.14
N TRP A 25 -6.97 -22.60 3.43
CA TRP A 25 -6.26 -23.87 3.38
C TRP A 25 -6.79 -24.90 4.39
N GLY A 26 -7.06 -26.12 3.91
CA GLY A 26 -7.39 -27.25 4.74
C GLY A 26 -8.63 -27.03 5.61
N ASN A 27 -8.55 -27.43 6.87
CA ASN A 27 -9.64 -27.33 7.83
C ASN A 27 -10.02 -25.90 8.22
N LYS A 28 -9.21 -24.91 7.89
CA LYS A 28 -9.50 -23.49 8.11
C LYS A 28 -10.70 -22.99 7.30
N SER A 29 -11.08 -23.70 6.22
CA SER A 29 -12.28 -23.43 5.44
C SER A 29 -13.49 -24.26 5.84
N ARG A 30 -13.31 -25.35 6.59
CA ARG A 30 -14.36 -26.34 6.87
C ARG A 30 -14.76 -26.42 8.33
N HIS A 31 -13.83 -26.32 9.26
CA HIS A 31 -14.07 -26.42 10.69
C HIS A 31 -14.29 -25.03 11.28
N TYR A 32 -15.46 -24.81 11.88
CA TYR A 32 -15.86 -23.51 12.42
C TYR A 32 -14.82 -22.88 13.36
N LYS A 33 -14.29 -23.64 14.32
CA LYS A 33 -13.31 -23.14 15.30
C LYS A 33 -12.05 -22.62 14.60
N MET A 34 -11.49 -23.43 13.71
CA MET A 34 -10.29 -23.08 12.92
C MET A 34 -10.56 -21.90 11.96
N ALA A 35 -11.73 -21.89 11.33
CA ALA A 35 -12.16 -20.81 10.44
C ALA A 35 -12.30 -19.48 11.19
N ASN A 36 -12.91 -19.49 12.37
CA ASN A 36 -13.11 -18.29 13.18
C ASN A 36 -11.76 -17.68 13.62
N GLU A 37 -10.84 -18.49 14.11
CA GLU A 37 -9.50 -18.04 14.48
C GLU A 37 -8.76 -17.43 13.29
N GLN A 38 -8.84 -18.08 12.14
CA GLN A 38 -8.18 -17.59 10.92
C GLN A 38 -8.80 -16.30 10.38
N LEU A 39 -10.12 -16.12 10.49
CA LEU A 39 -10.80 -14.89 10.11
C LEU A 39 -10.38 -13.70 10.98
N MET A 40 -10.28 -13.91 12.30
CA MET A 40 -9.79 -12.84 13.20
C MET A 40 -8.37 -12.42 12.82
N LYS A 41 -7.50 -13.38 12.50
CA LYS A 41 -6.13 -13.13 12.06
C LYS A 41 -6.08 -12.40 10.71
N SER A 42 -6.90 -12.84 9.75
CA SER A 42 -7.04 -12.19 8.44
C SER A 42 -7.51 -10.75 8.54
N GLY A 43 -8.49 -10.47 9.41
CA GLY A 43 -8.97 -9.11 9.67
C GLY A 43 -7.87 -8.21 10.25
N ARG A 44 -7.08 -8.74 11.17
CA ARG A 44 -5.92 -8.04 11.74
C ARG A 44 -4.86 -7.76 10.67
N TYR A 45 -4.52 -8.74 9.86
CA TYR A 45 -3.55 -8.58 8.79
C TYR A 45 -4.02 -7.61 7.70
N ALA A 46 -5.32 -7.63 7.36
CA ALA A 46 -5.88 -6.68 6.43
C ALA A 46 -5.77 -5.23 6.94
N TYR A 47 -6.02 -4.99 8.24
CA TYR A 47 -5.83 -3.68 8.87
C TYR A 47 -4.37 -3.21 8.80
N VAL A 48 -3.43 -4.07 9.19
CA VAL A 48 -1.99 -3.78 9.12
C VAL A 48 -1.56 -3.57 7.67
N GLY A 49 -1.99 -4.44 6.75
CA GLY A 49 -1.65 -4.38 5.33
C GLY A 49 -2.11 -3.08 4.66
N ARG A 50 -3.31 -2.58 4.99
CA ARG A 50 -3.77 -1.27 4.47
C ARG A 50 -2.90 -0.11 4.95
N LYS A 51 -2.35 -0.16 6.16
CA LYS A 51 -1.38 0.84 6.66
C LYS A 51 0.00 0.69 6.01
N GLN A 52 0.47 -0.54 5.86
CA GLN A 52 1.74 -0.84 5.20
C GLN A 52 1.74 -0.43 3.72
N LYS A 53 0.63 -0.67 3.00
CA LYS A 53 0.48 -0.33 1.59
C LYS A 53 0.92 1.10 1.26
N LYS A 54 0.54 2.08 2.09
CA LYS A 54 0.93 3.48 1.91
C LYS A 54 2.45 3.68 2.01
N ARG A 55 3.09 2.98 2.94
CA ARG A 55 4.55 3.03 3.14
C ARG A 55 5.30 2.36 2.00
N ASP A 56 4.79 1.23 1.53
CA ASP A 56 5.41 0.43 0.47
C ASP A 56 5.34 1.16 -0.87
N PHE A 57 4.20 1.75 -1.21
CA PHE A 57 4.08 2.59 -2.41
C PHE A 57 5.00 3.82 -2.34
N ARG A 58 5.10 4.47 -1.18
CA ARG A 58 6.02 5.61 -1.03
C ARG A 58 7.48 5.18 -1.23
N LYS A 59 7.89 4.03 -0.70
CA LYS A 59 9.23 3.48 -0.94
C LYS A 59 9.47 3.22 -2.43
N LEU A 60 8.50 2.62 -3.10
CA LEU A 60 8.57 2.34 -4.53
C LEU A 60 8.74 3.63 -5.35
N TRP A 61 7.96 4.68 -5.08
CA TRP A 61 8.09 5.96 -5.76
C TRP A 61 9.48 6.59 -5.53
N ILE A 62 9.97 6.56 -4.31
CA ILE A 62 11.30 7.09 -3.96
C ILE A 62 12.39 6.33 -4.73
N THR A 63 12.30 5.00 -4.82
CA THR A 63 13.25 4.17 -5.59
C THR A 63 13.26 4.55 -7.07
N ARG A 64 12.09 4.73 -7.68
CA ARG A 64 11.94 5.13 -9.08
C ARG A 64 12.50 6.53 -9.35
N ILE A 65 12.14 7.50 -8.52
CA ILE A 65 12.68 8.86 -8.60
C ILE A 65 14.21 8.86 -8.43
N SER A 66 14.73 8.09 -7.47
CA SER A 66 16.17 7.97 -7.24
C SER A 66 16.92 7.40 -8.44
N ALA A 67 16.33 6.43 -9.13
CA ALA A 67 16.89 5.88 -10.37
C ALA A 67 16.94 6.96 -11.47
N GLY A 68 15.85 7.69 -11.68
CA GLY A 68 15.79 8.81 -12.63
C GLY A 68 16.78 9.93 -12.29
N CYS A 69 16.93 10.29 -11.02
CA CYS A 69 17.89 11.28 -10.56
C CYS A 69 19.32 10.82 -10.84
N LYS A 70 19.67 9.56 -10.57
CA LYS A 70 21.00 9.00 -10.86
C LYS A 70 21.33 9.05 -12.34
N ALA A 71 20.38 8.74 -13.21
CA ALA A 71 20.55 8.85 -14.66
C ALA A 71 20.86 10.30 -15.10
N ASN A 72 20.36 11.30 -14.35
CA ASN A 72 20.62 12.71 -14.58
C ASN A 72 21.80 13.28 -13.73
N GLY A 73 22.61 12.43 -13.11
CA GLY A 73 23.79 12.82 -12.33
C GLY A 73 23.46 13.55 -11.02
N MET A 74 22.29 13.25 -10.40
CA MET A 74 21.85 13.83 -9.14
C MET A 74 21.52 12.76 -8.09
N ASN A 75 21.54 13.16 -6.81
CA ASN A 75 20.99 12.35 -5.72
C ASN A 75 19.54 12.75 -5.43
N TYR A 76 18.75 11.79 -4.91
CA TYR A 76 17.36 12.03 -4.52
C TYR A 76 17.20 13.21 -3.56
N SER A 77 18.06 13.32 -2.54
CA SER A 77 17.97 14.38 -1.53
C SER A 77 18.22 15.77 -2.13
N THR A 78 19.25 15.90 -2.98
CA THR A 78 19.56 17.17 -3.68
C THR A 78 18.47 17.54 -4.67
N PHE A 79 17.88 16.56 -5.37
CA PHE A 79 16.74 16.78 -6.25
C PHE A 79 15.52 17.33 -5.50
N MET A 80 15.12 16.67 -4.41
CA MET A 80 13.98 17.12 -3.60
C MET A 80 14.20 18.48 -2.95
N HIS A 81 15.43 18.79 -2.54
CA HIS A 81 15.81 20.10 -2.03
C HIS A 81 15.69 21.18 -3.11
N GLY A 82 16.24 20.90 -4.29
CA GLY A 82 16.20 21.83 -5.42
C GLY A 82 14.77 22.14 -5.89
N LEU A 83 13.88 21.12 -5.97
CA LEU A 83 12.47 21.34 -6.28
C LEU A 83 11.78 22.24 -5.25
N LYS A 84 12.09 22.04 -3.96
CA LYS A 84 11.55 22.89 -2.88
C LYS A 84 12.04 24.33 -3.00
N MET A 85 13.33 24.55 -3.31
CA MET A 85 13.89 25.89 -3.52
C MET A 85 13.32 26.56 -4.78
N ALA A 86 13.04 25.78 -5.83
CA ALA A 86 12.40 26.26 -7.05
C ALA A 86 10.88 26.53 -6.88
N GLY A 87 10.30 26.26 -5.70
CA GLY A 87 8.88 26.45 -5.44
C GLY A 87 7.97 25.42 -6.14
N ILE A 88 8.53 24.30 -6.59
CA ILE A 88 7.78 23.23 -7.29
C ILE A 88 7.24 22.23 -6.27
N ASP A 89 5.94 22.31 -5.98
CA ASP A 89 5.28 21.36 -5.09
C ASP A 89 4.61 20.23 -5.88
N MET A 90 5.37 19.16 -6.11
CA MET A 90 4.88 17.93 -6.75
C MET A 90 4.98 16.75 -5.79
N ASN A 91 3.90 15.96 -5.70
CA ASN A 91 3.92 14.76 -4.87
C ASN A 91 4.79 13.65 -5.51
N ARG A 92 5.28 12.74 -4.67
CA ARG A 92 6.20 11.67 -5.10
C ARG A 92 5.60 10.70 -6.11
N LYS A 93 4.28 10.50 -6.07
CA LYS A 93 3.58 9.69 -7.06
C LYS A 93 3.72 10.30 -8.45
N MET A 94 3.39 11.58 -8.60
CA MET A 94 3.49 12.31 -9.87
C MET A 94 4.93 12.32 -10.38
N LEU A 95 5.91 12.64 -9.54
CA LEU A 95 7.32 12.60 -9.91
C LEU A 95 7.77 11.21 -10.39
N SER A 96 7.29 10.15 -9.74
CA SER A 96 7.58 8.77 -10.15
C SER A 96 6.94 8.41 -11.50
N GLU A 97 5.73 8.87 -11.74
CA GLU A 97 5.03 8.65 -13.02
C GLU A 97 5.70 9.44 -14.15
N THR A 98 6.05 10.70 -13.91
CA THR A 98 6.81 11.51 -14.87
C THR A 98 8.15 10.86 -15.23
N ALA A 99 8.88 10.32 -14.23
CA ALA A 99 10.16 9.64 -14.49
C ALA A 99 10.04 8.40 -15.39
N ILE A 100 8.86 7.76 -15.44
CA ILE A 100 8.61 6.56 -16.24
C ILE A 100 8.05 6.93 -17.63
N HIS A 101 7.02 7.77 -17.66
CA HIS A 101 6.25 8.04 -18.88
C HIS A 101 6.80 9.21 -19.68
N ASP A 102 7.46 10.16 -19.05
CA ASP A 102 8.05 11.33 -19.68
C ASP A 102 9.44 11.63 -19.13
N PRO A 103 10.48 10.90 -19.57
CA PRO A 103 11.85 11.11 -19.13
C PRO A 103 12.38 12.51 -19.49
N ALA A 104 11.90 13.12 -20.58
CA ALA A 104 12.31 14.46 -21.00
C ALA A 104 11.82 15.53 -20.01
N ALA A 105 10.54 15.47 -19.61
CA ALA A 105 10.00 16.34 -18.58
C ALA A 105 10.71 16.13 -17.23
N PHE A 106 11.04 14.88 -16.88
CA PHE A 106 11.78 14.60 -15.66
C PHE A 106 13.19 15.18 -15.67
N THR A 107 13.88 15.13 -16.82
CA THR A 107 15.21 15.76 -17.02
C THR A 107 15.11 17.27 -16.84
N ALA A 108 14.09 17.92 -17.40
CA ALA A 108 13.84 19.35 -17.22
C ALA A 108 13.66 19.72 -15.72
N LEU A 109 12.92 18.89 -14.97
CA LEU A 109 12.79 19.05 -13.51
C LEU A 109 14.13 18.90 -12.78
N CYS A 110 14.98 17.98 -13.20
CA CYS A 110 16.33 17.83 -12.66
C CYS A 110 17.18 19.05 -12.93
N ASP A 111 17.11 19.64 -14.12
CA ASP A 111 17.88 20.85 -14.49
C ASP A 111 17.40 22.08 -13.70
N MET A 112 16.08 22.22 -13.51
CA MET A 112 15.53 23.27 -12.63
C MET A 112 16.02 23.09 -11.19
N ALA A 113 16.03 21.85 -10.67
CA ALA A 113 16.52 21.56 -9.34
C ALA A 113 18.03 21.83 -9.19
N LYS A 114 18.85 21.55 -10.21
CA LYS A 114 20.28 21.88 -10.23
C LYS A 114 20.50 23.38 -10.17
N LYS A 115 19.77 24.17 -10.98
CA LYS A 115 19.84 25.64 -11.00
C LYS A 115 19.44 26.25 -9.64
N ALA A 116 18.43 25.70 -8.99
CA ALA A 116 17.98 26.18 -7.70
C ALA A 116 18.93 25.85 -6.53
N ASN A 117 19.79 24.83 -6.71
CA ASN A 117 20.80 24.43 -5.72
C ASN A 117 22.18 25.12 -5.94
N ALA A 118 22.35 25.77 -7.08
CA ALA A 118 23.58 26.51 -7.42
C ALA A 118 23.63 27.87 -6.72
#